data_5970220cb6dc75af228fe7475aa71acb
#
_entry.id   5970220cb6dc75af228fe7475aa71acb
#
_cell.length_a   1.000
_cell.length_b   1.000
_cell.length_c   1.000
_cell.angle_alpha   90.00
_cell.angle_beta   90.00
_cell.angle_gamma   90.00
#
_symmetry.space_group_name_H-M   'P 1'
#
loop_
_entity.id
_entity.type
_entity.pdbx_description
1 polymer ?
#
loop_
_entity_poly.entity_id
_entity_poly.type
_entity_poly.pdbx_seq_one_letter_code
_entity_poly.pdbx_strand_id
1 'polypeptide(L)'
;MVWLPFKQVGKEMMKNVYVVMWLCALTLCGSCAAPWEKKSGNGLVLHTDFCWKTTPVKQQGDSQWCWMYAMLATIETDRLLLGDSVHLSVPYPMRGYLADATKVCYLSCGKKEISDRGMAPTALHLIAENGLVSFDAYRVQQVHGYRHLLQQLAQRARYSHSLEELNSRTTRLFDETLGPTPTAVYFAGVQYTPIEFAHSVCKPGSYISLTSFTHHPFGSSFILELPDNVRHDSFLNMPIQSLMDTIISTLQSGHAVCWEGDISDPGFSFEKGIADVPPLQRKASQALRQRAFACRQTTDDHCMALVGMAHDEAGRRYFIAKNSWGTANPYGGFMYLSEDYVRLKTIAVTLLAEY
;
A
#
# COMPACT_ATOMS: atom_id res chain seq x y z
N MET A 1 1.36 -67.63 -26.65
CA MET A 1 1.92 -66.63 -25.70
C MET A 1 2.48 -65.46 -26.51
N VAL A 2 1.69 -64.41 -26.71
CA VAL A 2 2.08 -63.22 -27.50
C VAL A 2 2.14 -62.06 -26.55
N TRP A 3 3.32 -61.49 -26.42
CA TRP A 3 3.57 -60.27 -25.65
C TRP A 3 3.26 -59.05 -26.52
N LEU A 4 2.30 -58.21 -26.11
CA LEU A 4 2.06 -56.88 -26.65
C LEU A 4 2.79 -55.81 -25.80
N PRO A 5 3.36 -54.79 -26.39
CA PRO A 5 4.20 -53.85 -25.66
C PRO A 5 3.39 -52.75 -24.98
N PHE A 6 3.65 -52.54 -23.70
CA PHE A 6 3.05 -51.58 -22.76
C PHE A 6 3.44 -50.09 -22.97
N LYS A 7 3.90 -49.70 -24.17
CA LYS A 7 4.50 -48.37 -24.37
C LYS A 7 3.63 -47.35 -25.11
N GLN A 8 2.40 -47.68 -25.50
CA GLN A 8 1.57 -46.75 -26.31
C GLN A 8 0.44 -46.05 -25.56
N VAL A 9 0.03 -46.57 -24.40
CA VAL A 9 -1.10 -46.02 -23.62
C VAL A 9 -0.72 -44.80 -22.80
N GLY A 10 0.57 -44.62 -22.44
CA GLY A 10 1.03 -43.50 -21.62
C GLY A 10 1.11 -42.13 -22.32
N LYS A 11 1.24 -42.12 -23.67
CA LYS A 11 1.41 -40.85 -24.42
C LYS A 11 0.10 -40.14 -24.73
N GLU A 12 -0.99 -40.84 -24.89
CA GLU A 12 -2.30 -40.24 -25.14
C GLU A 12 -2.98 -39.77 -23.85
N MET A 13 -2.77 -40.49 -22.74
CA MET A 13 -3.23 -40.02 -21.42
C MET A 13 -2.55 -38.72 -20.98
N MET A 14 -1.25 -38.56 -21.25
CA MET A 14 -0.54 -37.33 -20.90
C MET A 14 -0.97 -36.13 -21.76
N LYS A 15 -1.30 -36.32 -23.05
CA LYS A 15 -1.82 -35.24 -23.90
C LYS A 15 -3.18 -34.75 -23.41
N ASN A 16 -4.04 -35.60 -22.95
CA ASN A 16 -5.36 -35.21 -22.44
C ASN A 16 -5.26 -34.53 -21.06
N VAL A 17 -4.30 -34.88 -20.22
CA VAL A 17 -4.06 -34.21 -18.93
C VAL A 17 -3.54 -32.77 -19.15
N TYR A 18 -2.66 -32.55 -20.13
CA TYR A 18 -2.19 -31.19 -20.45
C TYR A 18 -3.29 -30.32 -21.08
N VAL A 19 -4.16 -30.86 -21.91
CA VAL A 19 -5.31 -30.13 -22.49
C VAL A 19 -6.34 -29.80 -21.41
N VAL A 20 -6.60 -30.68 -20.44
CA VAL A 20 -7.50 -30.40 -19.33
C VAL A 20 -6.89 -29.40 -18.35
N MET A 21 -5.58 -29.43 -18.09
CA MET A 21 -4.88 -28.42 -17.29
C MET A 21 -4.86 -27.04 -17.99
N TRP A 22 -4.72 -26.99 -19.32
CA TRP A 22 -4.80 -25.73 -20.09
C TRP A 22 -6.23 -25.16 -20.14
N LEU A 23 -7.25 -26.00 -20.21
CA LEU A 23 -8.67 -25.59 -20.16
C LEU A 23 -9.09 -25.16 -18.74
N CYS A 24 -8.55 -25.76 -17.68
CA CYS A 24 -8.77 -25.31 -16.30
C CYS A 24 -8.03 -24.00 -15.97
N ALA A 25 -6.87 -23.73 -16.60
CA ALA A 25 -6.16 -22.45 -16.42
C ALA A 25 -6.89 -21.28 -17.09
N LEU A 26 -7.72 -21.53 -18.10
CA LEU A 26 -8.54 -20.50 -18.76
C LEU A 26 -9.88 -20.20 -18.07
N THR A 27 -10.30 -21.02 -17.11
CA THR A 27 -11.56 -20.80 -16.36
C THR A 27 -11.39 -20.23 -14.96
N LEU A 28 -10.15 -20.03 -14.48
CA LEU A 28 -9.85 -19.39 -13.19
C LEU A 28 -9.58 -17.87 -13.31
N CYS A 29 -9.68 -17.27 -14.51
CA CYS A 29 -9.98 -15.87 -14.62
C CYS A 29 -11.42 -15.63 -14.18
N GLY A 30 -11.67 -15.77 -12.88
CA GLY A 30 -12.85 -15.24 -12.23
C GLY A 30 -12.84 -13.74 -12.54
N SER A 31 -13.53 -13.37 -13.62
CA SER A 31 -13.88 -12.00 -13.95
C SER A 31 -14.45 -11.39 -12.68
N CYS A 32 -13.63 -10.66 -11.92
CA CYS A 32 -14.16 -9.58 -11.14
C CYS A 32 -14.79 -8.67 -12.17
N ALA A 33 -16.11 -8.78 -12.35
CA ALA A 33 -16.88 -7.75 -13.01
C ALA A 33 -16.54 -6.45 -12.25
N ALA A 34 -15.58 -5.71 -12.77
CA ALA A 34 -15.32 -4.36 -12.33
C ALA A 34 -16.61 -3.60 -12.65
N PRO A 35 -17.32 -3.08 -11.64
CA PRO A 35 -18.60 -2.41 -11.84
C PRO A 35 -18.49 -1.04 -12.53
N TRP A 36 -17.43 -0.78 -13.29
CA TRP A 36 -16.97 0.57 -13.61
C TRP A 36 -16.98 0.93 -15.10
N GLU A 37 -17.87 0.41 -15.87
CA GLU A 37 -18.28 1.13 -17.10
C GLU A 37 -19.15 2.34 -16.71
N LYS A 38 -18.59 3.30 -15.96
CA LYS A 38 -19.22 4.59 -15.75
C LYS A 38 -18.43 5.65 -16.51
N LYS A 39 -19.11 6.33 -17.43
CA LYS A 39 -18.60 7.58 -18.01
C LYS A 39 -18.25 8.53 -16.86
N SER A 40 -17.01 8.93 -16.77
CA SER A 40 -16.59 10.03 -15.90
C SER A 40 -17.39 11.27 -16.31
N GLY A 41 -17.74 12.14 -15.37
CA GLY A 41 -18.44 13.39 -15.65
C GLY A 41 -17.74 14.35 -16.62
N ASN A 42 -16.53 14.01 -17.08
CA ASN A 42 -15.72 14.74 -18.07
C ASN A 42 -15.67 14.08 -19.45
N GLY A 43 -16.49 13.07 -19.73
CA GLY A 43 -16.49 12.39 -21.04
C GLY A 43 -15.32 11.41 -21.26
N LEU A 44 -14.41 11.22 -20.29
CA LEU A 44 -13.33 10.24 -20.37
C LEU A 44 -13.92 8.83 -20.17
N VAL A 45 -13.76 7.97 -21.16
CA VAL A 45 -14.12 6.54 -21.09
C VAL A 45 -12.86 5.75 -20.79
N LEU A 46 -12.90 4.96 -19.74
CA LEU A 46 -11.80 4.09 -19.32
C LEU A 46 -12.21 2.63 -19.43
N HIS A 47 -11.36 1.85 -20.08
CA HIS A 47 -11.50 0.40 -20.24
C HIS A 47 -10.52 -0.27 -19.30
N THR A 48 -11.02 -1.11 -18.40
CA THR A 48 -10.19 -1.87 -17.46
C THR A 48 -9.53 -3.04 -18.18
N ASP A 49 -8.20 -3.10 -18.18
CA ASP A 49 -7.44 -4.24 -18.70
C ASP A 49 -7.49 -5.40 -17.70
N PHE A 50 -7.18 -5.11 -16.46
CA PHE A 50 -7.34 -5.98 -15.31
C PHE A 50 -7.38 -5.16 -14.01
N CYS A 51 -8.04 -5.72 -13.00
CA CYS A 51 -8.04 -5.18 -11.64
C CYS A 51 -8.09 -6.35 -10.65
N TRP A 52 -7.12 -6.44 -9.78
CA TRP A 52 -7.05 -7.50 -8.79
C TRP A 52 -8.11 -7.31 -7.70
N LYS A 53 -8.59 -8.44 -7.15
CA LYS A 53 -9.54 -8.41 -6.05
C LYS A 53 -8.89 -7.75 -4.83
N THR A 54 -9.60 -6.84 -4.18
CA THR A 54 -9.14 -6.14 -2.98
C THR A 54 -10.13 -6.31 -1.84
N THR A 55 -9.69 -6.04 -0.62
CA THR A 55 -10.60 -5.80 0.52
C THR A 55 -11.38 -4.49 0.31
N PRO A 56 -12.47 -4.25 1.06
CA PRO A 56 -13.22 -3.00 0.97
C PRO A 56 -12.33 -1.77 1.16
N VAL A 57 -12.69 -0.67 0.47
CA VAL A 57 -12.03 0.63 0.66
C VAL A 57 -12.28 1.12 2.08
N LYS A 58 -11.21 1.54 2.75
CA LYS A 58 -11.26 2.08 4.11
C LYS A 58 -11.31 3.61 4.10
N GLN A 59 -11.57 4.21 5.26
CA GLN A 59 -11.59 5.65 5.46
C GLN A 59 -10.56 6.03 6.53
N GLN A 60 -9.52 6.80 6.14
CA GLN A 60 -8.48 7.26 7.06
C GLN A 60 -8.90 8.46 7.93
N GLY A 61 -9.99 9.15 7.56
CA GLY A 61 -10.47 10.32 8.28
C GLY A 61 -9.48 11.49 8.25
N ASP A 62 -9.25 12.12 9.40
CA ASP A 62 -8.33 13.25 9.57
C ASP A 62 -6.89 12.83 9.96
N SER A 63 -6.60 11.52 9.91
CA SER A 63 -5.24 11.00 10.13
C SER A 63 -4.35 11.18 8.89
N GLN A 64 -3.03 11.17 9.11
CA GLN A 64 -2.04 11.11 8.03
C GLN A 64 -1.47 9.69 7.87
N TRP A 65 -2.32 8.65 8.05
CA TRP A 65 -1.93 7.24 8.03
C TRP A 65 -2.03 6.60 6.64
N CYS A 66 -2.11 7.40 5.57
CA CYS A 66 -2.22 6.91 4.18
C CYS A 66 -1.17 5.84 3.85
N TRP A 67 0.07 6.03 4.31
CA TRP A 67 1.18 5.10 4.13
C TRP A 67 0.91 3.71 4.76
N MET A 68 0.32 3.67 5.95
CA MET A 68 -0.09 2.42 6.59
C MET A 68 -1.30 1.79 5.88
N TYR A 69 -2.30 2.61 5.50
CA TYR A 69 -3.47 2.13 4.75
C TYR A 69 -3.07 1.53 3.41
N ALA A 70 -2.18 2.18 2.67
CA ALA A 70 -1.72 1.72 1.36
C ALA A 70 -0.87 0.44 1.49
N MET A 71 0.05 0.38 2.45
CA MET A 71 0.89 -0.80 2.64
C MET A 71 0.05 -2.02 3.06
N LEU A 72 -0.88 -1.85 4.01
CA LEU A 72 -1.78 -2.95 4.39
C LEU A 72 -2.71 -3.37 3.24
N ALA A 73 -3.20 -2.42 2.43
CA ALA A 73 -4.01 -2.75 1.24
C ALA A 73 -3.20 -3.54 0.20
N THR A 74 -1.91 -3.26 0.05
CA THR A 74 -0.98 -4.01 -0.81
C THR A 74 -0.85 -5.45 -0.30
N ILE A 75 -0.53 -5.64 1.00
CA ILE A 75 -0.42 -6.96 1.63
C ILE A 75 -1.76 -7.73 1.52
N GLU A 76 -2.89 -7.09 1.82
CA GLU A 76 -4.22 -7.70 1.72
C GLU A 76 -4.52 -8.19 0.29
N THR A 77 -4.13 -7.42 -0.73
CA THR A 77 -4.33 -7.77 -2.13
C THR A 77 -3.47 -8.98 -2.52
N ASP A 78 -2.19 -8.98 -2.15
CA ASP A 78 -1.27 -10.09 -2.40
C ASP A 78 -1.76 -11.38 -1.72
N ARG A 79 -2.29 -11.29 -0.50
CA ARG A 79 -2.86 -12.45 0.22
C ARG A 79 -4.14 -12.97 -0.42
N LEU A 80 -5.01 -12.09 -0.90
CA LEU A 80 -6.23 -12.50 -1.62
C LEU A 80 -5.93 -13.31 -2.89
N LEU A 81 -4.83 -12.99 -3.58
CA LEU A 81 -4.38 -13.73 -4.77
C LEU A 81 -3.88 -15.13 -4.42
N LEU A 82 -3.34 -15.30 -3.22
CA LEU A 82 -2.95 -16.62 -2.68
C LEU A 82 -4.15 -17.41 -2.12
N GLY A 83 -5.37 -16.85 -2.17
CA GLY A 83 -6.61 -17.48 -1.67
C GLY A 83 -6.91 -17.16 -0.21
N ASP A 84 -6.10 -16.37 0.47
CA ASP A 84 -6.31 -15.99 1.87
C ASP A 84 -7.14 -14.71 1.96
N SER A 85 -8.29 -14.77 2.58
CA SER A 85 -9.13 -13.59 2.84
C SER A 85 -8.64 -12.90 4.12
N VAL A 86 -7.64 -12.03 3.97
CA VAL A 86 -7.07 -11.24 5.07
C VAL A 86 -7.57 -9.81 4.98
N HIS A 87 -8.14 -9.31 6.07
CA HIS A 87 -8.55 -7.92 6.25
C HIS A 87 -7.92 -7.38 7.54
N LEU A 88 -7.05 -6.37 7.44
CA LEU A 88 -6.12 -5.95 8.49
C LEU A 88 -6.55 -4.65 9.16
N SER A 89 -6.31 -4.56 10.47
CA SER A 89 -6.55 -3.36 11.26
C SER A 89 -5.39 -2.38 11.10
N VAL A 90 -5.66 -1.16 10.62
CA VAL A 90 -4.69 -0.06 10.56
C VAL A 90 -4.42 0.54 11.95
N PRO A 91 -5.43 0.78 12.81
CA PRO A 91 -5.20 1.37 14.14
C PRO A 91 -4.29 0.54 15.04
N TYR A 92 -4.22 -0.77 14.84
CA TYR A 92 -3.41 -1.64 15.70
C TYR A 92 -1.91 -1.32 15.62
N PRO A 93 -1.22 -1.40 14.46
CA PRO A 93 0.19 -1.01 14.38
C PRO A 93 0.40 0.49 14.64
N MET A 94 -0.55 1.35 14.29
CA MET A 94 -0.45 2.79 14.53
C MET A 94 -0.48 3.15 16.01
N ARG A 95 -1.16 2.36 16.86
CA ARG A 95 -1.10 2.54 18.31
C ARG A 95 0.33 2.40 18.84
N GLY A 96 1.08 1.39 18.39
CA GLY A 96 2.49 1.20 18.74
C GLY A 96 3.36 2.38 18.26
N TYR A 97 3.18 2.77 17.00
CA TYR A 97 3.89 3.92 16.41
C TYR A 97 3.68 5.21 17.23
N LEU A 98 2.45 5.53 17.58
CA LEU A 98 2.13 6.72 18.36
C LEU A 98 2.64 6.64 19.80
N ALA A 99 2.68 5.44 20.41
CA ALA A 99 3.27 5.24 21.72
C ALA A 99 4.78 5.55 21.71
N ASP A 100 5.51 5.05 20.69
CA ASP A 100 6.93 5.32 20.53
C ASP A 100 7.21 6.80 20.22
N ALA A 101 6.43 7.42 19.35
CA ALA A 101 6.54 8.85 19.07
C ALA A 101 6.30 9.70 20.32
N THR A 102 5.34 9.30 21.18
CA THR A 102 5.05 9.97 22.43
C THR A 102 6.22 9.84 23.41
N LYS A 103 6.82 8.65 23.51
CA LYS A 103 8.01 8.42 24.32
C LYS A 103 9.20 9.24 23.84
N VAL A 104 9.42 9.32 22.52
CA VAL A 104 10.48 10.14 21.92
C VAL A 104 10.27 11.64 22.21
N CYS A 105 9.01 12.13 22.13
CA CYS A 105 8.65 13.48 22.48
C CYS A 105 9.01 13.79 23.95
N TYR A 106 8.63 12.89 24.87
CA TYR A 106 8.94 13.00 26.31
C TYR A 106 10.45 13.06 26.56
N LEU A 107 11.19 12.07 26.04
CA LEU A 107 12.66 11.96 26.24
C LEU A 107 13.45 13.12 25.62
N SER A 108 12.91 13.73 24.56
CA SER A 108 13.50 14.93 23.94
C SER A 108 13.09 16.24 24.61
N CYS A 109 12.36 16.18 25.75
CA CYS A 109 11.78 17.35 26.41
C CYS A 109 10.93 18.22 25.45
N GLY A 110 10.15 17.58 24.58
CA GLY A 110 9.27 18.22 23.61
C GLY A 110 9.97 18.80 22.37
N LYS A 111 11.28 18.58 22.18
CA LYS A 111 12.00 19.05 20.99
C LYS A 111 11.61 18.29 19.72
N LYS A 112 11.22 17.03 19.87
CA LYS A 112 10.64 16.21 18.80
C LYS A 112 9.13 16.18 18.96
N GLU A 113 8.42 16.68 17.98
CA GLU A 113 6.96 16.67 17.94
C GLU A 113 6.44 15.24 17.61
N ILE A 114 5.22 14.97 18.04
CA ILE A 114 4.54 13.72 17.71
C ILE A 114 3.93 13.89 16.31
N SER A 115 4.41 13.12 15.35
CA SER A 115 3.88 13.04 13.99
C SER A 115 3.24 11.67 13.77
N ASP A 116 2.20 11.62 12.95
CA ASP A 116 1.57 10.40 12.47
C ASP A 116 1.90 10.12 10.98
N ARG A 117 2.85 10.90 10.41
CA ARG A 117 3.39 10.71 9.07
C ARG A 117 4.46 9.61 9.06
N GLY A 118 4.63 8.97 7.91
CA GLY A 118 5.61 7.92 7.69
C GLY A 118 5.57 7.42 6.25
N MET A 119 6.39 6.43 5.94
CA MET A 119 6.52 5.81 4.61
C MET A 119 6.26 4.30 4.69
N ALA A 120 6.05 3.64 3.55
CA ALA A 120 5.76 2.20 3.50
C ALA A 120 6.82 1.32 4.20
N PRO A 121 8.14 1.58 4.13
CA PRO A 121 9.12 0.83 4.93
C PRO A 121 8.89 0.92 6.43
N THR A 122 8.48 2.09 6.93
CA THR A 122 8.12 2.26 8.35
C THR A 122 6.92 1.37 8.73
N ALA A 123 5.92 1.20 7.82
CA ALA A 123 4.83 0.26 8.05
C ALA A 123 5.32 -1.17 8.19
N LEU A 124 6.25 -1.60 7.34
CA LEU A 124 6.83 -2.95 7.40
C LEU A 124 7.58 -3.21 8.71
N HIS A 125 8.32 -2.22 9.21
CA HIS A 125 8.97 -2.32 10.52
C HIS A 125 7.95 -2.45 11.65
N LEU A 126 6.90 -1.63 11.64
CA LEU A 126 5.85 -1.69 12.67
C LEU A 126 5.10 -3.02 12.65
N ILE A 127 4.85 -3.57 11.46
CA ILE A 127 4.24 -4.90 11.30
C ILE A 127 5.13 -5.98 11.94
N ALA A 128 6.42 -5.93 11.69
CA ALA A 128 7.37 -6.90 12.25
C ALA A 128 7.55 -6.75 13.77
N GLU A 129 7.54 -5.54 14.29
CA GLU A 129 7.79 -5.23 15.71
C GLU A 129 6.53 -5.37 16.59
N ASN A 130 5.39 -4.88 16.10
CA ASN A 130 4.15 -4.80 16.88
C ASN A 130 3.14 -5.90 16.53
N GLY A 131 3.30 -6.53 15.36
CA GLY A 131 2.36 -7.51 14.86
C GLY A 131 1.15 -6.89 14.14
N LEU A 132 0.21 -7.74 13.76
CA LEU A 132 -1.05 -7.39 13.11
C LEU A 132 -2.23 -8.09 13.80
N VAL A 133 -3.42 -7.53 13.59
CA VAL A 133 -4.68 -8.17 13.95
C VAL A 133 -5.69 -7.98 12.81
N SER A 134 -6.72 -8.82 12.77
CA SER A 134 -7.81 -8.66 11.80
C SER A 134 -8.57 -7.35 12.05
N PHE A 135 -9.14 -6.79 10.99
CA PHE A 135 -9.95 -5.58 11.04
C PHE A 135 -11.12 -5.70 12.04
N ASP A 136 -11.77 -6.86 12.08
CA ASP A 136 -12.92 -7.08 12.96
C ASP A 136 -12.51 -7.24 14.43
N ALA A 137 -11.29 -7.71 14.72
CA ALA A 137 -10.78 -7.85 16.07
C ALA A 137 -10.38 -6.49 16.71
N TYR A 138 -10.00 -5.50 15.89
CA TYR A 138 -9.63 -4.17 16.36
C TYR A 138 -10.12 -3.10 15.40
N ARG A 139 -11.42 -2.86 15.43
CA ARG A 139 -12.13 -1.90 14.59
C ARG A 139 -12.40 -0.63 15.37
N VAL A 140 -11.79 0.47 14.97
CA VAL A 140 -12.15 1.79 15.49
C VAL A 140 -13.37 2.28 14.72
N GLN A 141 -14.45 2.58 15.46
CA GLN A 141 -15.74 2.99 14.86
C GLN A 141 -15.72 4.45 14.36
N GLN A 142 -14.92 5.30 14.97
CA GLN A 142 -14.83 6.72 14.60
C GLN A 142 -13.48 7.01 13.97
N VAL A 143 -13.52 7.51 12.73
CA VAL A 143 -12.32 7.91 11.97
C VAL A 143 -12.05 9.42 12.06
N HIS A 144 -12.60 10.09 13.06
CA HIS A 144 -12.41 11.52 13.30
C HIS A 144 -11.82 11.74 14.69
N GLY A 145 -11.00 12.79 14.82
CA GLY A 145 -10.40 13.18 16.09
C GLY A 145 -8.96 12.70 16.29
N TYR A 146 -8.30 12.17 15.25
CA TYR A 146 -6.88 11.79 15.35
C TYR A 146 -5.97 12.99 15.64
N ARG A 147 -6.27 14.16 15.09
CA ARG A 147 -5.54 15.39 15.46
C ARG A 147 -5.68 15.72 16.95
N HIS A 148 -6.87 15.50 17.52
CA HIS A 148 -7.08 15.67 18.94
C HIS A 148 -6.31 14.63 19.76
N LEU A 149 -6.27 13.39 19.32
CA LEU A 149 -5.45 12.33 19.92
C LEU A 149 -3.96 12.74 19.98
N LEU A 150 -3.39 13.24 18.86
CA LEU A 150 -2.00 13.71 18.85
C LEU A 150 -1.75 14.84 19.85
N GLN A 151 -2.68 15.81 19.95
CA GLN A 151 -2.59 16.89 20.93
C GLN A 151 -2.62 16.37 22.37
N GLN A 152 -3.49 15.40 22.65
CA GLN A 152 -3.58 14.77 23.98
C GLN A 152 -2.31 13.96 24.31
N LEU A 153 -1.72 13.26 23.33
CA LEU A 153 -0.44 12.56 23.50
C LEU A 153 0.69 13.55 23.81
N ALA A 154 0.77 14.66 23.08
CA ALA A 154 1.75 15.71 23.34
C ALA A 154 1.61 16.33 24.74
N GLN A 155 0.37 16.53 25.23
CA GLN A 155 0.12 16.96 26.61
C GLN A 155 0.62 15.92 27.62
N ARG A 156 0.39 14.63 27.38
CA ARG A 156 0.89 13.56 28.28
C ARG A 156 2.40 13.52 28.30
N ALA A 157 3.05 13.64 27.14
CA ALA A 157 4.50 13.74 27.05
C ALA A 157 5.04 14.95 27.85
N ARG A 158 4.34 16.10 27.79
CA ARG A 158 4.78 17.33 28.48
C ARG A 158 4.62 17.26 29.99
N TYR A 159 3.55 16.62 30.50
CA TYR A 159 3.15 16.70 31.91
C TYR A 159 3.32 15.40 32.69
N SER A 160 3.96 14.39 32.14
CA SER A 160 4.35 13.19 32.90
C SER A 160 5.69 13.41 33.58
N HIS A 161 5.82 12.88 34.80
CA HIS A 161 7.04 13.02 35.60
C HIS A 161 7.96 11.82 35.51
N SER A 162 7.49 10.71 34.92
CA SER A 162 8.27 9.50 34.71
C SER A 162 7.82 8.77 33.45
N LEU A 163 8.65 7.88 32.91
CA LEU A 163 8.28 6.99 31.79
C LEU A 163 7.15 6.04 32.16
N GLU A 164 7.11 5.59 33.41
CA GLU A 164 6.03 4.72 33.91
C GLU A 164 4.68 5.44 33.91
N GLU A 165 4.65 6.66 34.45
CA GLU A 165 3.46 7.50 34.39
C GLU A 165 3.03 7.80 32.96
N LEU A 166 3.98 8.16 32.07
CA LEU A 166 3.71 8.40 30.66
C LEU A 166 3.07 7.19 30.00
N ASN A 167 3.67 6.01 30.18
CA ASN A 167 3.16 4.77 29.59
C ASN A 167 1.75 4.45 30.10
N SER A 168 1.51 4.56 31.40
CA SER A 168 0.18 4.32 32.00
C SER A 168 -0.88 5.28 31.44
N ARG A 169 -0.57 6.59 31.38
CA ARG A 169 -1.48 7.63 30.88
C ARG A 169 -1.72 7.51 29.38
N THR A 170 -0.71 7.10 28.61
CA THR A 170 -0.80 6.90 27.15
C THR A 170 -1.63 5.65 26.85
N THR A 171 -1.39 4.53 27.55
CA THR A 171 -2.17 3.31 27.40
C THR A 171 -3.64 3.54 27.70
N ARG A 172 -3.96 4.24 28.80
CA ARG A 172 -5.35 4.58 29.15
C ARG A 172 -6.01 5.42 28.06
N LEU A 173 -5.32 6.43 27.51
CA LEU A 173 -5.85 7.24 26.42
C LEU A 173 -6.15 6.40 25.18
N PHE A 174 -5.27 5.50 24.82
CA PHE A 174 -5.50 4.62 23.69
C PHE A 174 -6.67 3.67 23.92
N ASP A 175 -6.80 3.10 25.13
CA ASP A 175 -7.92 2.21 25.48
C ASP A 175 -9.26 2.95 25.40
N GLU A 176 -9.30 4.21 25.85
CA GLU A 176 -10.48 5.08 25.77
C GLU A 176 -10.81 5.51 24.34
N THR A 177 -9.80 5.72 23.49
CA THR A 177 -9.98 6.31 22.15
C THR A 177 -10.06 5.26 21.03
N LEU A 178 -9.19 4.25 21.10
CA LEU A 178 -9.02 3.22 20.08
C LEU A 178 -9.55 1.84 20.54
N GLY A 179 -9.84 1.69 21.84
CA GLY A 179 -10.20 0.43 22.45
C GLY A 179 -9.01 -0.40 22.95
N PRO A 180 -9.27 -1.40 23.80
CA PRO A 180 -8.24 -2.30 24.33
C PRO A 180 -7.68 -3.19 23.22
N THR A 181 -6.36 -3.46 23.25
CA THR A 181 -5.69 -4.28 22.24
C THR A 181 -6.01 -5.76 22.43
N PRO A 182 -6.35 -6.49 21.33
CA PRO A 182 -6.45 -7.94 21.38
C PRO A 182 -5.08 -8.56 21.64
N THR A 183 -5.06 -9.63 22.44
CA THR A 183 -3.85 -10.41 22.73
C THR A 183 -3.72 -11.65 21.86
N ALA A 184 -4.77 -12.02 21.12
CA ALA A 184 -4.82 -13.16 20.24
C ALA A 184 -5.60 -12.85 18.95
N VAL A 185 -5.22 -13.51 17.87
CA VAL A 185 -5.87 -13.47 16.56
C VAL A 185 -6.29 -14.88 16.17
N TYR A 186 -7.54 -15.05 15.77
CA TYR A 186 -8.03 -16.32 15.21
C TYR A 186 -8.11 -16.23 13.71
N PHE A 187 -7.34 -17.04 13.00
CA PHE A 187 -7.29 -17.03 11.54
C PHE A 187 -7.16 -18.48 11.02
N ALA A 188 -7.97 -18.84 10.02
CA ALA A 188 -7.99 -20.17 9.41
C ALA A 188 -8.09 -21.33 10.45
N GLY A 189 -8.83 -21.13 11.56
CA GLY A 189 -9.01 -22.13 12.62
C GLY A 189 -7.85 -22.25 13.60
N VAL A 190 -6.83 -21.39 13.50
CA VAL A 190 -5.66 -21.37 14.38
C VAL A 190 -5.63 -20.07 15.18
N GLN A 191 -5.17 -20.17 16.43
CA GLN A 191 -4.92 -19.01 17.29
C GLN A 191 -3.45 -18.59 17.16
N TYR A 192 -3.24 -17.30 16.93
CA TYR A 192 -1.93 -16.66 16.83
C TYR A 192 -1.80 -15.54 17.87
N THR A 193 -0.58 -15.24 18.27
CA THR A 193 -0.26 -13.91 18.78
C THR A 193 -0.27 -12.90 17.63
N PRO A 194 -0.43 -11.59 17.88
CA PRO A 194 -0.39 -10.59 16.81
C PRO A 194 0.89 -10.61 15.96
N ILE A 195 2.04 -10.94 16.57
CA ILE A 195 3.34 -11.05 15.86
C ILE A 195 3.36 -12.29 14.96
N GLU A 196 2.96 -13.45 15.47
CA GLU A 196 2.88 -14.67 14.66
C GLU A 196 1.91 -14.50 13.50
N PHE A 197 0.77 -13.87 13.73
CA PHE A 197 -0.19 -13.57 12.66
C PHE A 197 0.45 -12.63 11.61
N ALA A 198 1.12 -11.56 12.04
CA ALA A 198 1.84 -10.67 11.12
C ALA A 198 2.85 -11.44 10.26
N HIS A 199 3.67 -12.29 10.87
CA HIS A 199 4.67 -13.10 10.13
C HIS A 199 4.03 -14.13 9.19
N SER A 200 2.81 -14.60 9.47
CA SER A 200 2.10 -15.53 8.59
C SER A 200 1.56 -14.85 7.33
N VAL A 201 1.21 -13.55 7.41
CA VAL A 201 0.63 -12.79 6.29
C VAL A 201 1.64 -11.88 5.58
N CYS A 202 2.66 -11.41 6.28
CA CYS A 202 3.72 -10.55 5.78
C CYS A 202 5.07 -10.95 6.40
N LYS A 203 5.77 -11.87 5.75
CA LYS A 203 7.09 -12.31 6.22
C LYS A 203 8.08 -11.12 6.19
N PRO A 204 8.87 -10.87 7.25
CA PRO A 204 9.91 -9.86 7.22
C PRO A 204 10.83 -10.00 6.01
N GLY A 205 11.12 -8.88 5.32
CA GLY A 205 11.97 -8.86 4.13
C GLY A 205 11.29 -9.28 2.83
N SER A 206 9.98 -9.59 2.82
CA SER A 206 9.26 -9.93 1.59
C SER A 206 9.02 -8.76 0.66
N TYR A 207 9.15 -7.53 1.12
CA TYR A 207 8.93 -6.32 0.34
C TYR A 207 10.20 -5.49 0.22
N ILE A 208 10.38 -4.86 -0.93
CA ILE A 208 11.47 -3.91 -1.22
C ILE A 208 10.92 -2.55 -1.58
N SER A 209 11.66 -1.50 -1.26
CA SER A 209 11.31 -0.13 -1.58
C SER A 209 12.24 0.44 -2.63
N LEU A 210 11.66 1.01 -3.67
CA LEU A 210 12.33 1.49 -4.87
C LEU A 210 12.06 2.98 -5.06
N THR A 211 13.03 3.69 -5.65
CA THR A 211 12.89 5.09 -6.03
C THR A 211 13.67 5.40 -7.31
N SER A 212 13.55 6.64 -7.83
CA SER A 212 14.21 7.01 -9.07
C SER A 212 14.64 8.48 -9.04
N PHE A 213 15.86 8.76 -8.56
CA PHE A 213 16.42 10.10 -8.50
C PHE A 213 17.89 10.12 -8.92
N THR A 214 18.35 11.20 -9.60
CA THR A 214 19.70 11.29 -10.18
C THR A 214 20.74 11.89 -9.23
N HIS A 215 20.35 12.37 -8.05
CA HIS A 215 21.30 12.88 -7.06
C HIS A 215 22.04 11.77 -6.30
N HIS A 216 21.62 10.50 -6.50
CA HIS A 216 22.35 9.31 -6.07
C HIS A 216 22.55 8.34 -7.25
N PRO A 217 23.59 7.49 -7.23
CA PRO A 217 23.85 6.53 -8.31
C PRO A 217 22.69 5.54 -8.46
N PHE A 218 22.33 5.22 -9.70
CA PHE A 218 21.41 4.11 -9.97
C PHE A 218 22.07 2.76 -9.67
N GLY A 219 21.26 1.80 -9.22
CA GLY A 219 21.71 0.47 -8.79
C GLY A 219 22.23 0.43 -7.35
N SER A 220 22.22 1.55 -6.63
CA SER A 220 22.58 1.63 -5.22
C SER A 220 21.37 1.96 -4.35
N SER A 221 21.40 1.55 -3.08
CA SER A 221 20.42 1.98 -2.09
C SER A 221 20.93 3.22 -1.35
N PHE A 222 20.04 4.14 -1.04
CA PHE A 222 20.34 5.32 -0.24
C PHE A 222 19.16 5.68 0.67
N ILE A 223 19.44 6.42 1.73
CA ILE A 223 18.42 6.95 2.62
C ILE A 223 17.72 8.11 1.91
N LEU A 224 16.44 7.94 1.57
CA LEU A 224 15.68 8.99 0.89
C LEU A 224 15.47 10.18 1.85
N GLU A 225 15.91 11.34 1.42
CA GLU A 225 16.02 12.56 2.25
C GLU A 225 14.67 13.30 2.35
N LEU A 226 13.71 12.63 2.97
CA LEU A 226 12.37 13.16 3.22
C LEU A 226 12.06 13.18 4.72
N PRO A 227 11.31 14.20 5.19
CA PRO A 227 10.90 14.28 6.60
C PRO A 227 10.12 13.06 7.08
N ASP A 228 9.34 12.44 6.20
CA ASP A 228 8.49 11.30 6.51
C ASP A 228 9.25 9.98 6.57
N ASN A 229 10.51 9.95 6.07
CA ASN A 229 11.43 8.83 6.28
C ASN A 229 12.04 8.87 7.69
N VAL A 230 11.19 8.77 8.70
CA VAL A 230 11.55 8.95 10.13
C VAL A 230 12.52 7.90 10.66
N ARG A 231 12.58 6.75 10.01
CA ARG A 231 13.48 5.63 10.38
C ARG A 231 14.77 5.59 9.55
N HIS A 232 14.94 6.54 8.64
CA HIS A 232 16.09 6.57 7.72
C HIS A 232 16.21 5.30 6.88
N ASP A 233 15.07 4.82 6.40
CA ASP A 233 15.00 3.63 5.55
C ASP A 233 15.66 3.87 4.20
N SER A 234 16.28 2.81 3.66
CA SER A 234 16.97 2.84 2.38
C SER A 234 16.04 2.41 1.24
N PHE A 235 16.19 3.08 0.10
CA PHE A 235 15.45 2.80 -1.12
C PHE A 235 16.44 2.43 -2.24
N LEU A 236 16.19 1.35 -2.96
CA LEU A 236 16.99 1.01 -4.14
C LEU A 236 16.65 1.98 -5.28
N ASN A 237 17.67 2.68 -5.75
CA ASN A 237 17.54 3.70 -6.79
C ASN A 237 17.70 3.10 -8.18
N MET A 238 16.77 3.39 -9.07
CA MET A 238 16.81 2.90 -10.45
C MET A 238 16.35 3.96 -11.46
N PRO A 239 16.72 3.83 -12.77
CA PRO A 239 16.20 4.71 -13.80
C PRO A 239 14.67 4.69 -13.83
N ILE A 240 14.05 5.84 -14.16
CA ILE A 240 12.58 5.95 -14.16
C ILE A 240 11.90 4.95 -15.11
N GLN A 241 12.52 4.62 -16.25
CA GLN A 241 11.94 3.62 -17.14
C GLN A 241 11.92 2.24 -16.46
N SER A 242 13.03 1.84 -15.82
CA SER A 242 13.10 0.58 -15.07
C SER A 242 12.09 0.53 -13.92
N LEU A 243 11.91 1.66 -13.19
CA LEU A 243 10.89 1.74 -12.14
C LEU A 243 9.48 1.53 -12.70
N MET A 244 9.14 2.19 -13.82
CA MET A 244 7.83 2.03 -14.47
C MET A 244 7.61 0.59 -14.98
N ASP A 245 8.64 0.00 -15.60
CA ASP A 245 8.58 -1.38 -16.09
C ASP A 245 8.41 -2.37 -14.91
N THR A 246 9.09 -2.13 -13.79
CA THR A 246 8.93 -2.92 -12.56
C THR A 246 7.51 -2.81 -12.00
N ILE A 247 6.93 -1.60 -11.91
CA ILE A 247 5.54 -1.42 -11.45
C ILE A 247 4.58 -2.20 -12.35
N ILE A 248 4.72 -2.08 -13.67
CA ILE A 248 3.85 -2.73 -14.64
C ILE A 248 4.00 -4.26 -14.56
N SER A 249 5.21 -4.78 -14.53
CA SER A 249 5.46 -6.23 -14.45
C SER A 249 4.93 -6.83 -13.15
N THR A 250 5.12 -6.14 -12.01
CA THR A 250 4.59 -6.55 -10.70
C THR A 250 3.06 -6.64 -10.74
N LEU A 251 2.38 -5.63 -11.29
CA LEU A 251 0.92 -5.67 -11.44
C LEU A 251 0.47 -6.78 -12.37
N GLN A 252 1.16 -7.00 -13.49
CA GLN A 252 0.83 -8.06 -14.45
C GLN A 252 1.07 -9.47 -13.90
N SER A 253 2.04 -9.65 -13.01
CA SER A 253 2.30 -10.93 -12.34
C SER A 253 1.33 -11.25 -11.18
N GLY A 254 0.39 -10.35 -10.91
CA GLY A 254 -0.65 -10.60 -9.91
C GLY A 254 -0.37 -9.96 -8.55
N HIS A 255 0.58 -9.04 -8.43
CA HIS A 255 0.92 -8.39 -7.16
C HIS A 255 0.54 -6.92 -7.15
N ALA A 256 0.16 -6.41 -5.98
CA ALA A 256 -0.09 -4.99 -5.79
C ALA A 256 1.20 -4.21 -5.54
N VAL A 257 1.14 -2.89 -5.73
CA VAL A 257 2.26 -1.99 -5.49
C VAL A 257 1.81 -0.87 -4.54
N CYS A 258 2.47 -0.71 -3.41
CA CYS A 258 2.29 0.46 -2.56
C CYS A 258 3.00 1.64 -3.22
N TRP A 259 2.23 2.62 -3.69
CA TRP A 259 2.71 3.83 -4.35
C TRP A 259 2.69 5.01 -3.38
N GLU A 260 3.78 5.75 -3.35
CA GLU A 260 3.95 7.01 -2.62
C GLU A 260 4.27 8.12 -3.60
N GLY A 261 3.56 9.25 -3.49
CA GLY A 261 3.78 10.35 -4.42
C GLY A 261 2.99 11.61 -4.10
N ASP A 262 3.13 12.55 -5.01
CA ASP A 262 2.53 13.87 -4.93
C ASP A 262 1.10 13.85 -5.49
N ILE A 263 0.16 14.36 -4.72
CA ILE A 263 -1.23 14.57 -5.09
C ILE A 263 -1.67 16.04 -4.97
N SER A 264 -0.74 16.94 -4.67
CA SER A 264 -1.00 18.39 -4.57
C SER A 264 -1.15 19.07 -5.94
N ASP A 265 -0.88 18.33 -7.02
CA ASP A 265 -1.01 18.81 -8.40
C ASP A 265 -2.48 19.03 -8.79
N PRO A 266 -2.82 20.12 -9.50
CA PRO A 266 -4.18 20.38 -9.98
C PRO A 266 -4.77 19.27 -10.87
N GLY A 267 -3.92 18.42 -11.45
CA GLY A 267 -4.33 17.25 -12.23
C GLY A 267 -4.89 16.10 -11.39
N PHE A 268 -4.73 16.10 -10.06
CA PHE A 268 -5.33 15.13 -9.16
C PHE A 268 -6.72 15.60 -8.70
N SER A 269 -7.72 14.76 -8.89
CA SER A 269 -9.09 15.04 -8.40
C SER A 269 -9.73 13.76 -7.86
N PHE A 270 -9.86 13.68 -6.54
CA PHE A 270 -10.60 12.58 -5.90
C PHE A 270 -12.08 12.56 -6.32
N GLU A 271 -12.72 13.71 -6.43
CA GLU A 271 -14.12 13.83 -6.84
C GLU A 271 -14.38 13.25 -8.23
N LYS A 272 -13.40 13.40 -9.14
CA LYS A 272 -13.47 12.82 -10.49
C LYS A 272 -12.89 11.41 -10.55
N GLY A 273 -12.13 11.00 -9.54
CA GLY A 273 -11.42 9.71 -9.47
C GLY A 273 -10.26 9.60 -10.46
N ILE A 274 -9.67 10.74 -10.89
CA ILE A 274 -8.65 10.80 -11.95
C ILE A 274 -7.44 11.61 -11.47
N ALA A 275 -6.25 11.16 -11.90
CA ALA A 275 -5.03 11.95 -11.84
C ALA A 275 -4.31 11.89 -13.22
N ASP A 276 -4.08 13.06 -13.82
CA ASP A 276 -3.37 13.18 -15.10
C ASP A 276 -2.48 14.44 -15.07
N VAL A 277 -1.46 14.46 -15.90
CA VAL A 277 -0.56 15.60 -16.08
C VAL A 277 -0.91 16.38 -17.35
N PRO A 278 -0.61 17.70 -17.39
CA PRO A 278 -0.76 18.48 -18.61
C PRO A 278 0.02 17.86 -19.79
N PRO A 279 -0.44 18.04 -21.04
CA PRO A 279 0.21 17.44 -22.22
C PRO A 279 1.72 17.71 -22.32
N LEU A 280 2.18 18.88 -21.90
CA LEU A 280 3.61 19.26 -21.91
C LEU A 280 4.46 18.47 -20.90
N GLN A 281 3.87 17.85 -19.91
CA GLN A 281 4.54 17.04 -18.89
C GLN A 281 4.44 15.54 -19.16
N ARG A 282 3.74 15.13 -20.21
CA ARG A 282 3.64 13.71 -20.60
C ARG A 282 5.00 13.16 -21.02
N LYS A 283 5.20 11.86 -20.78
CA LYS A 283 6.47 11.16 -21.01
C LYS A 283 7.65 11.86 -20.31
N ALA A 284 7.40 12.30 -19.08
CA ALA A 284 8.39 12.99 -18.27
C ALA A 284 9.76 12.27 -18.30
N SER A 285 10.80 13.02 -18.67
CA SER A 285 12.17 12.53 -18.64
C SER A 285 12.68 12.40 -17.19
N GLN A 286 13.74 11.61 -17.01
CA GLN A 286 14.45 11.53 -15.74
C GLN A 286 14.87 12.91 -15.21
N ALA A 287 15.32 13.80 -16.12
CA ALA A 287 15.74 15.15 -15.75
C ALA A 287 14.57 16.04 -15.30
N LEU A 288 13.40 15.95 -15.97
CA LEU A 288 12.21 16.69 -15.54
C LEU A 288 11.74 16.23 -14.16
N ARG A 289 11.69 14.90 -13.95
CA ARG A 289 11.36 14.30 -12.65
C ARG A 289 12.31 14.79 -11.55
N GLN A 290 13.63 14.74 -11.79
CA GLN A 290 14.62 15.22 -10.81
C GLN A 290 14.46 16.71 -10.52
N ARG A 291 14.23 17.54 -11.52
CA ARG A 291 13.96 18.97 -11.34
C ARG A 291 12.71 19.19 -10.50
N ALA A 292 11.61 18.51 -10.79
CA ALA A 292 10.36 18.65 -10.06
C ALA A 292 10.54 18.33 -8.58
N PHE A 293 11.27 17.26 -8.25
CA PHE A 293 11.61 16.89 -6.88
C PHE A 293 12.52 17.95 -6.23
N ALA A 294 13.63 18.32 -6.87
CA ALA A 294 14.59 19.29 -6.32
C ALA A 294 13.98 20.67 -6.10
N CYS A 295 13.00 21.08 -6.92
CA CYS A 295 12.28 22.34 -6.76
C CYS A 295 11.01 22.22 -5.90
N ARG A 296 10.76 21.06 -5.28
CA ARG A 296 9.57 20.79 -4.46
C ARG A 296 8.24 20.99 -5.22
N GLN A 297 8.25 20.69 -6.51
CA GLN A 297 7.06 20.60 -7.37
C GLN A 297 6.48 19.16 -7.39
N THR A 298 7.23 18.22 -6.85
CA THR A 298 6.80 16.86 -6.53
C THR A 298 7.22 16.60 -5.09
N THR A 299 6.24 16.37 -4.23
CA THR A 299 6.39 16.21 -2.79
C THR A 299 5.83 14.85 -2.34
N ASP A 300 6.15 14.44 -1.13
CA ASP A 300 5.62 13.24 -0.50
C ASP A 300 4.33 13.60 0.24
N ASP A 301 3.19 13.39 -0.42
CA ASP A 301 1.90 13.85 0.09
C ASP A 301 0.94 12.71 0.44
N HIS A 302 1.01 11.59 -0.30
CA HIS A 302 -0.01 10.55 -0.18
C HIS A 302 0.47 9.18 -0.66
N CYS A 303 -0.19 8.13 -0.12
CA CYS A 303 0.05 6.75 -0.49
C CYS A 303 -1.24 6.04 -0.90
N MET A 304 -1.16 5.21 -1.94
CA MET A 304 -2.25 4.37 -2.45
C MET A 304 -1.72 2.99 -2.88
N ALA A 305 -2.58 1.98 -2.89
CA ALA A 305 -2.21 0.67 -3.44
C ALA A 305 -2.62 0.60 -4.91
N LEU A 306 -1.64 0.48 -5.84
CA LEU A 306 -1.91 0.16 -7.24
C LEU A 306 -2.32 -1.31 -7.34
N VAL A 307 -3.46 -1.58 -7.97
CA VAL A 307 -4.07 -2.91 -7.99
C VAL A 307 -4.54 -3.36 -9.37
N GLY A 308 -4.29 -2.56 -10.41
CA GLY A 308 -4.70 -2.90 -11.76
C GLY A 308 -4.29 -1.85 -12.78
N MET A 309 -4.68 -2.10 -14.02
CA MET A 309 -4.43 -1.22 -15.14
C MET A 309 -5.68 -1.04 -16.00
N ALA A 310 -5.74 0.09 -16.68
CA ALA A 310 -6.79 0.48 -17.61
C ALA A 310 -6.19 1.31 -18.76
N HIS A 311 -6.97 1.54 -19.81
CA HIS A 311 -6.63 2.46 -20.89
C HIS A 311 -7.84 3.31 -21.29
N ASP A 312 -7.57 4.47 -21.90
CA ASP A 312 -8.63 5.29 -22.50
C ASP A 312 -8.81 4.93 -24.02
N GLU A 313 -9.79 5.55 -24.66
CA GLU A 313 -10.08 5.34 -26.09
C GLU A 313 -8.90 5.68 -27.00
N ALA A 314 -7.96 6.51 -26.57
CA ALA A 314 -6.73 6.84 -27.28
C ALA A 314 -5.59 5.86 -26.97
N GLY A 315 -5.81 4.82 -26.19
CA GLY A 315 -4.82 3.83 -25.78
C GLY A 315 -3.83 4.32 -24.70
N ARG A 316 -4.09 5.46 -24.05
CA ARG A 316 -3.26 5.91 -22.92
C ARG A 316 -3.52 5.05 -21.71
N ARG A 317 -2.47 4.59 -21.06
CA ARG A 317 -2.53 3.71 -19.90
C ARG A 317 -2.76 4.47 -18.60
N TYR A 318 -3.50 3.83 -17.71
CA TYR A 318 -3.79 4.29 -16.35
C TYR A 318 -3.55 3.15 -15.36
N PHE A 319 -3.08 3.48 -14.18
CA PHE A 319 -3.05 2.57 -13.04
C PHE A 319 -4.34 2.74 -12.23
N ILE A 320 -4.90 1.63 -11.79
CA ILE A 320 -6.05 1.62 -10.88
C ILE A 320 -5.48 1.57 -9.46
N ALA A 321 -5.71 2.63 -8.69
CA ALA A 321 -5.21 2.79 -7.34
C ALA A 321 -6.36 2.72 -6.32
N LYS A 322 -6.25 1.85 -5.32
CA LYS A 322 -7.14 1.80 -4.18
C LYS A 322 -6.72 2.87 -3.19
N ASN A 323 -7.60 3.85 -2.96
CA ASN A 323 -7.39 4.95 -2.01
C ASN A 323 -7.96 4.60 -0.63
N SER A 324 -7.71 5.46 0.36
CA SER A 324 -8.17 5.35 1.75
C SER A 324 -9.06 6.51 2.20
N TRP A 325 -9.82 7.12 1.27
CA TRP A 325 -10.73 8.25 1.54
C TRP A 325 -12.21 7.88 1.43
N GLY A 326 -12.54 6.61 1.73
CA GLY A 326 -13.92 6.11 1.58
C GLY A 326 -14.32 5.99 0.12
N THR A 327 -15.63 5.81 -0.10
CA THR A 327 -16.19 5.40 -1.40
C THR A 327 -16.97 6.53 -2.13
N ALA A 328 -16.79 7.79 -1.71
CA ALA A 328 -17.62 8.90 -2.17
C ALA A 328 -17.32 9.42 -3.58
N ASN A 329 -16.34 8.84 -4.30
CA ASN A 329 -16.04 9.20 -5.68
C ASN A 329 -16.78 8.29 -6.69
N PRO A 330 -16.80 8.60 -8.00
CA PRO A 330 -17.50 7.81 -9.02
C PRO A 330 -17.06 6.35 -9.13
N TYR A 331 -15.85 6.04 -8.67
CA TYR A 331 -15.23 4.72 -8.76
C TYR A 331 -15.17 3.99 -7.41
N GLY A 332 -16.04 4.34 -6.45
CA GLY A 332 -16.14 3.65 -5.17
C GLY A 332 -14.89 3.72 -4.31
N GLY A 333 -14.15 4.83 -4.41
CA GLY A 333 -12.91 5.06 -3.66
C GLY A 333 -11.63 4.68 -4.40
N PHE A 334 -11.74 4.15 -5.62
CA PHE A 334 -10.58 3.94 -6.49
C PHE A 334 -10.27 5.20 -7.30
N MET A 335 -9.02 5.31 -7.74
CA MET A 335 -8.51 6.39 -8.58
C MET A 335 -7.87 5.80 -9.83
N TYR A 336 -7.96 6.52 -10.94
CA TYR A 336 -7.24 6.21 -12.17
C TYR A 336 -6.12 7.22 -12.35
N LEU A 337 -4.88 6.78 -12.18
CA LEU A 337 -3.68 7.60 -12.34
C LEU A 337 -3.08 7.33 -13.72
N SER A 338 -2.96 8.36 -14.58
CA SER A 338 -2.30 8.15 -15.87
C SER A 338 -0.85 7.68 -15.65
N GLU A 339 -0.35 6.87 -16.57
CA GLU A 339 1.05 6.41 -16.51
C GLU A 339 2.01 7.60 -16.45
N ASP A 340 1.71 8.67 -17.16
CA ASP A 340 2.49 9.90 -17.15
C ASP A 340 2.47 10.59 -15.78
N TYR A 341 1.33 10.54 -15.07
CA TYR A 341 1.23 11.05 -13.70
C TYR A 341 2.11 10.25 -12.74
N VAL A 342 2.00 8.94 -12.75
CA VAL A 342 2.82 8.05 -11.92
C VAL A 342 4.31 8.26 -12.26
N ARG A 343 4.68 8.31 -13.53
CA ARG A 343 6.06 8.57 -13.97
C ARG A 343 6.64 9.87 -13.38
N LEU A 344 5.88 10.95 -13.36
CA LEU A 344 6.36 12.25 -12.88
C LEU A 344 6.28 12.38 -11.36
N LYS A 345 5.17 11.93 -10.76
CA LYS A 345 4.77 12.27 -9.39
C LYS A 345 5.14 11.21 -8.33
N THR A 346 5.66 10.05 -8.73
CA THR A 346 6.11 9.02 -7.77
C THR A 346 7.30 9.49 -6.97
N ILE A 347 7.26 9.39 -5.67
CA ILE A 347 8.39 9.52 -4.76
C ILE A 347 9.06 8.16 -4.60
N ALA A 348 8.31 7.16 -4.19
CA ALA A 348 8.77 5.80 -4.00
C ALA A 348 7.67 4.79 -4.31
N VAL A 349 8.04 3.53 -4.44
CA VAL A 349 7.13 2.39 -4.43
C VAL A 349 7.67 1.30 -3.54
N THR A 350 6.77 0.56 -2.90
CA THR A 350 7.13 -0.66 -2.15
C THR A 350 6.31 -1.81 -2.72
N LEU A 351 6.96 -2.89 -3.06
CA LEU A 351 6.38 -4.05 -3.73
C LEU A 351 7.02 -5.35 -3.26
N LEU A 352 6.36 -6.47 -3.55
CA LEU A 352 6.86 -7.80 -3.20
C LEU A 352 8.20 -8.03 -3.92
N ALA A 353 9.23 -8.43 -3.17
CA ALA A 353 10.53 -8.82 -3.74
C ALA A 353 10.35 -10.13 -4.51
N GLU A 354 10.75 -10.17 -5.77
CA GLU A 354 10.88 -11.43 -6.50
C GLU A 354 12.00 -12.27 -5.85
N TYR A 355 11.71 -13.50 -5.50
CA TYR A 355 12.69 -14.49 -5.01
C TYR A 355 13.20 -15.34 -6.16
#